data_c2f572485374986f42800402652ae027
#
_entry.id   c2f572485374986f42800402652ae027
#
_cell.length_a   1.000
_cell.length_b   1.000
_cell.length_c   1.000
_cell.angle_alpha   90.00
_cell.angle_beta   90.00
_cell.angle_gamma   90.00
#
_symmetry.space_group_name_H-M   'P 1'
#
loop_
_entity.id
_entity.type
_entity.pdbx_description
1 polymer ?
#
loop_
_entity_poly.entity_id
_entity_poly.type
_entity_poly.pdbx_seq_one_letter_code
_entity_poly.pdbx_strand_id
1 'polypeptide(L)'
;MSESGEAGGEEPLTPEEPLTPQQARVTAEESSVLMAELPDGGEEPQLPASPAGRGVARNTAIFSILTGVSRIVGLLREIVAASFFGTRGPASAFTLAFQVPNLFANLFANAALSAAFVPVFTELLQKGRKKEAFRLASTLFWIMLIALGAITAFFILAAGVIMPLFIGDTFKGELTSLLVGLSQILFPVVLILGLTGILVAVLQSYDHFTIPAISPAVWNVVILVLLVILRPHYPGGYEDGNQLHAYAIAVLVATFVQLLLAIVALGRIDFRLQLHVDWHDPRIKQVFTLMLPVTIGLGIVNLDQLINSVFGTLVSDEAPRAIDNAFRVYMLPQGLFSVAVATVLFPTLSRMAANRDAGSMRRAVGNGMRQINLLLIPAAAFMVVLPNPIVRLLF
;
A
#
# COMPACT_ATOMS: atom_id res chain seq x y z
N MET A 1 41.05 -6.70 60.84
CA MET A 1 39.95 -5.74 60.93
C MET A 1 39.42 -5.68 59.52
N SER A 2 38.44 -6.54 59.14
CA SER A 2 36.96 -6.43 59.26
C SER A 2 36.50 -5.19 58.42
N GLU A 3 35.68 -5.31 57.40
CA GLU A 3 34.39 -5.92 57.17
C GLU A 3 34.12 -5.87 55.66
N SER A 4 33.78 -6.85 54.90
CA SER A 4 32.49 -7.49 54.56
C SER A 4 31.40 -6.49 54.10
N GLY A 5 31.06 -6.53 52.82
CA GLY A 5 29.92 -5.86 52.19
C GLY A 5 29.31 -6.80 51.16
N GLU A 6 28.13 -7.27 51.43
CA GLU A 6 27.35 -8.32 50.80
C GLU A 6 26.97 -8.03 49.36
N ALA A 7 27.09 -9.05 48.52
CA ALA A 7 26.47 -9.16 47.22
C ALA A 7 25.04 -9.64 47.43
N GLY A 8 24.04 -8.82 47.01
CA GLY A 8 22.62 -9.24 46.92
C GLY A 8 22.43 -10.25 45.82
N GLY A 9 22.19 -11.52 46.18
CA GLY A 9 21.78 -12.56 45.26
C GLY A 9 20.29 -12.43 44.96
N GLU A 10 19.94 -12.41 43.68
CA GLU A 10 18.58 -12.65 43.22
C GLU A 10 18.22 -14.12 43.45
N GLU A 11 17.25 -14.35 44.32
CA GLU A 11 16.61 -15.67 44.49
C GLU A 11 15.85 -16.06 43.22
N PRO A 12 15.98 -17.31 42.74
CA PRO A 12 15.15 -17.78 41.63
C PRO A 12 13.72 -18.00 42.11
N LEU A 13 12.76 -17.43 41.37
CA LEU A 13 11.32 -17.67 41.57
C LEU A 13 11.00 -19.14 41.51
N THR A 14 10.58 -19.71 42.65
CA THR A 14 10.05 -21.08 42.75
C THR A 14 8.74 -21.17 41.99
N PRO A 15 8.44 -22.30 41.30
CA PRO A 15 7.14 -22.53 40.67
C PRO A 15 6.05 -22.55 41.74
N GLU A 16 4.98 -21.76 41.56
CA GLU A 16 3.82 -21.78 42.43
C GLU A 16 3.23 -23.19 42.46
N GLU A 17 3.12 -23.81 43.67
CA GLU A 17 2.44 -25.07 43.89
C GLU A 17 0.96 -24.94 43.46
N PRO A 18 0.39 -25.96 42.80
CA PRO A 18 -1.03 -25.92 42.42
C PRO A 18 -1.91 -25.90 43.65
N LEU A 19 -2.83 -24.94 43.71
CA LEU A 19 -3.80 -24.75 44.78
C LEU A 19 -4.51 -26.04 45.12
N THR A 20 -4.59 -26.39 46.40
CA THR A 20 -5.36 -27.54 46.85
C THR A 20 -6.86 -27.34 46.56
N PRO A 21 -7.64 -28.42 46.37
CA PRO A 21 -9.09 -28.33 46.09
C PRO A 21 -9.91 -27.54 47.13
N GLN A 22 -9.39 -27.40 48.33
CA GLN A 22 -9.99 -26.65 49.41
C GLN A 22 -9.74 -25.16 49.25
N GLN A 23 -8.51 -24.74 48.84
CA GLN A 23 -8.14 -23.36 48.57
C GLN A 23 -8.86 -22.83 47.31
N ALA A 24 -9.03 -23.66 46.26
CA ALA A 24 -9.80 -23.33 45.10
C ALA A 24 -11.29 -23.09 45.37
N ARG A 25 -11.87 -23.76 46.37
CA ARG A 25 -13.26 -23.54 46.80
C ARG A 25 -13.41 -22.25 47.59
N VAL A 26 -12.49 -21.89 48.46
CA VAL A 26 -12.52 -20.66 49.24
C VAL A 26 -12.39 -19.43 48.30
N THR A 27 -11.47 -19.49 47.32
CA THR A 27 -11.34 -18.42 46.33
C THR A 27 -12.55 -18.32 45.41
N ALA A 28 -13.23 -19.39 45.08
CA ALA A 28 -14.47 -19.34 44.30
C ALA A 28 -15.66 -18.79 45.10
N GLU A 29 -15.75 -19.10 46.40
CA GLU A 29 -16.78 -18.54 47.29
C GLU A 29 -16.56 -17.07 47.59
N GLU A 30 -15.33 -16.61 47.85
CA GLU A 30 -14.98 -15.19 47.96
C GLU A 30 -15.26 -14.40 46.67
N SER A 31 -14.94 -14.98 45.51
CA SER A 31 -15.24 -14.35 44.22
C SER A 31 -16.75 -14.27 43.96
N SER A 32 -17.55 -15.25 44.43
CA SER A 32 -19.01 -15.23 44.26
C SER A 32 -19.70 -14.19 45.21
N VAL A 33 -19.16 -13.98 46.40
CA VAL A 33 -19.62 -12.97 47.32
C VAL A 33 -19.28 -11.54 46.81
N LEU A 34 -18.08 -11.36 46.25
CA LEU A 34 -17.70 -10.08 45.62
C LEU A 34 -18.55 -9.75 44.38
N MET A 35 -19.00 -10.76 43.62
CA MET A 35 -19.90 -10.59 42.49
C MET A 35 -21.34 -10.31 42.88
N ALA A 36 -21.77 -10.73 44.08
CA ALA A 36 -23.12 -10.50 44.56
C ALA A 36 -23.35 -9.11 45.22
N GLU A 37 -22.26 -8.36 45.50
CA GLU A 37 -22.33 -6.99 46.06
C GLU A 37 -22.23 -5.90 44.98
N LEU A 38 -22.20 -6.22 43.68
CA LEU A 38 -22.34 -5.21 42.65
C LEU A 38 -23.80 -4.80 42.52
N PRO A 39 -24.15 -3.51 42.66
CA PRO A 39 -25.52 -3.06 42.52
C PRO A 39 -26.02 -3.33 41.10
N ASP A 40 -27.11 -4.08 41.03
CA ASP A 40 -27.85 -4.31 39.77
C ASP A 40 -28.34 -2.96 39.21
N GLY A 41 -27.99 -2.67 37.96
CA GLY A 41 -28.60 -1.58 37.21
C GLY A 41 -27.85 -0.25 37.13
N GLY A 42 -26.52 -0.21 37.31
CA GLY A 42 -25.73 0.93 36.93
C GLY A 42 -25.54 0.98 35.41
N GLU A 43 -26.12 1.96 34.72
CA GLU A 43 -25.72 2.34 33.38
C GLU A 43 -24.18 2.39 33.33
N GLU A 44 -23.56 1.58 32.44
CA GLU A 44 -22.14 1.72 32.17
C GLU A 44 -21.83 3.20 31.94
N PRO A 45 -20.87 3.80 32.64
CA PRO A 45 -20.52 5.18 32.38
C PRO A 45 -20.09 5.24 30.90
N GLN A 46 -20.96 5.80 30.06
CA GLN A 46 -20.58 6.18 28.70
C GLN A 46 -19.50 7.24 28.91
N LEU A 47 -18.22 6.78 28.85
CA LEU A 47 -17.10 7.68 28.79
C LEU A 47 -17.39 8.65 27.66
N PRO A 48 -17.49 9.96 27.92
CA PRO A 48 -17.76 10.92 26.87
C PRO A 48 -16.73 10.72 25.80
N ALA A 49 -17.19 10.50 24.55
CA ALA A 49 -16.32 10.31 23.40
C ALA A 49 -15.32 11.47 23.39
N SER A 50 -14.06 11.19 23.69
CA SER A 50 -13.04 12.23 23.82
C SER A 50 -13.02 13.04 22.52
N PRO A 51 -12.78 14.35 22.56
CA PRO A 51 -12.70 15.19 21.36
C PRO A 51 -11.72 14.65 20.32
N ALA A 52 -10.68 13.94 20.76
CA ALA A 52 -9.72 13.21 19.93
C ALA A 52 -10.39 12.11 19.07
N GLY A 53 -11.39 11.40 19.60
CA GLY A 53 -12.09 10.33 18.86
C GLY A 53 -12.90 10.82 17.66
N ARG A 54 -13.52 12.02 17.76
CA ARG A 54 -14.29 12.62 16.65
C ARG A 54 -13.37 13.08 15.49
N GLY A 55 -12.19 13.60 15.81
CA GLY A 55 -11.18 14.00 14.81
C GLY A 55 -10.67 12.81 14.01
N VAL A 56 -10.33 11.71 14.68
CA VAL A 56 -9.86 10.48 14.06
C VAL A 56 -10.96 9.87 13.17
N ALA A 57 -12.18 9.75 13.66
CA ALA A 57 -13.30 9.21 12.89
C ALA A 57 -13.58 10.03 11.61
N ARG A 58 -13.55 11.37 11.71
CA ARG A 58 -13.73 12.27 10.55
C ARG A 58 -12.61 12.10 9.54
N ASN A 59 -11.36 12.06 9.97
CA ASN A 59 -10.21 11.90 9.08
C ASN A 59 -10.21 10.52 8.39
N THR A 60 -10.58 9.46 9.12
CA THR A 60 -10.75 8.11 8.56
C THR A 60 -11.88 8.09 7.53
N ALA A 61 -13.02 8.72 7.80
CA ALA A 61 -14.13 8.81 6.85
C ALA A 61 -13.72 9.56 5.57
N ILE A 62 -13.05 10.71 5.70
CA ILE A 62 -12.53 11.49 4.56
C ILE A 62 -11.56 10.63 3.76
N PHE A 63 -10.61 9.96 4.41
CA PHE A 63 -9.64 9.08 3.76
C PHE A 63 -10.34 7.96 2.98
N SER A 64 -11.33 7.29 3.58
CA SER A 64 -12.10 6.21 2.95
C SER A 64 -12.90 6.69 1.73
N ILE A 65 -13.57 7.85 1.84
CA ILE A 65 -14.32 8.45 0.72
C ILE A 65 -13.36 8.81 -0.43
N LEU A 66 -12.27 9.49 -0.14
CA LEU A 66 -11.27 9.88 -1.16
C LEU A 66 -10.65 8.65 -1.84
N THR A 67 -10.38 7.58 -1.08
CA THR A 67 -9.91 6.30 -1.63
C THR A 67 -10.97 5.67 -2.53
N GLY A 68 -12.23 5.68 -2.15
CA GLY A 68 -13.35 5.21 -2.98
C GLY A 68 -13.47 5.99 -4.28
N VAL A 69 -13.44 7.33 -4.21
CA VAL A 69 -13.46 8.21 -5.39
C VAL A 69 -12.27 7.89 -6.31
N SER A 70 -11.06 7.73 -5.74
CA SER A 70 -9.86 7.39 -6.51
C SER A 70 -10.03 6.08 -7.29
N ARG A 71 -10.68 5.06 -6.71
CA ARG A 71 -10.96 3.78 -7.39
C ARG A 71 -11.92 3.94 -8.56
N ILE A 72 -12.97 4.76 -8.38
CA ILE A 72 -13.95 5.06 -9.45
C ILE A 72 -13.25 5.79 -10.60
N VAL A 73 -12.47 6.83 -10.29
CA VAL A 73 -11.73 7.59 -11.32
C VAL A 73 -10.68 6.70 -12.01
N GLY A 74 -10.03 5.80 -11.25
CA GLY A 74 -9.11 4.81 -11.82
C GLY A 74 -9.81 3.85 -12.79
N LEU A 75 -11.02 3.39 -12.46
CA LEU A 75 -11.82 2.57 -13.37
C LEU A 75 -12.23 3.34 -14.63
N LEU A 76 -12.68 4.59 -14.48
CA LEU A 76 -13.01 5.46 -15.63
C LEU A 76 -11.80 5.65 -16.56
N ARG A 77 -10.61 5.86 -15.99
CA ARG A 77 -9.38 5.94 -16.78
C ARG A 77 -9.13 4.65 -17.57
N GLU A 78 -9.31 3.48 -16.96
CA GLU A 78 -9.14 2.19 -17.66
C GLU A 78 -10.16 1.97 -18.76
N ILE A 79 -11.42 2.33 -18.54
CA ILE A 79 -12.48 2.26 -19.56
C ILE A 79 -12.10 3.15 -20.76
N VAL A 80 -11.67 4.38 -20.51
CA VAL A 80 -11.23 5.30 -21.57
C VAL A 80 -9.97 4.77 -22.26
N ALA A 81 -8.98 4.26 -21.53
CA ALA A 81 -7.79 3.66 -22.13
C ALA A 81 -8.14 2.43 -22.98
N ALA A 82 -9.04 1.56 -22.50
CA ALA A 82 -9.50 0.40 -23.25
C ALA A 82 -10.27 0.79 -24.53
N SER A 83 -11.11 1.83 -24.47
CA SER A 83 -11.81 2.34 -25.65
C SER A 83 -10.86 2.94 -26.70
N PHE A 84 -9.69 3.43 -26.27
CA PHE A 84 -8.70 4.01 -27.16
C PHE A 84 -7.71 3.00 -27.73
N PHE A 85 -7.30 2.00 -26.95
CA PHE A 85 -6.20 1.08 -27.28
C PHE A 85 -6.63 -0.38 -27.44
N GLY A 86 -7.85 -0.73 -27.00
CA GLY A 86 -8.35 -2.10 -27.05
C GLY A 86 -7.51 -3.08 -26.20
N THR A 87 -7.51 -4.34 -26.62
CA THR A 87 -6.81 -5.45 -25.96
C THR A 87 -5.71 -6.09 -26.80
N ARG A 88 -5.38 -5.51 -27.96
CA ARG A 88 -4.39 -6.07 -28.90
C ARG A 88 -2.96 -5.97 -28.41
N GLY A 89 -2.02 -6.57 -29.12
CA GLY A 89 -0.60 -6.66 -28.80
C GLY A 89 0.05 -5.36 -28.29
N PRO A 90 -0.16 -4.18 -28.94
CA PRO A 90 0.38 -2.92 -28.44
C PRO A 90 -0.07 -2.57 -27.02
N ALA A 91 -1.35 -2.81 -26.67
CA ALA A 91 -1.85 -2.60 -25.31
C ALA A 91 -1.23 -3.58 -24.30
N SER A 92 -0.91 -4.79 -24.73
CA SER A 92 -0.15 -5.76 -23.92
C SER A 92 1.29 -5.32 -23.70
N ALA A 93 1.94 -4.74 -24.73
CA ALA A 93 3.26 -4.15 -24.59
C ALA A 93 3.27 -3.03 -23.54
N PHE A 94 2.29 -2.15 -23.56
CA PHE A 94 2.14 -1.12 -22.52
C PHE A 94 1.92 -1.74 -21.12
N THR A 95 1.09 -2.79 -21.02
CA THR A 95 0.82 -3.47 -19.75
C THR A 95 2.11 -4.01 -19.13
N LEU A 96 2.92 -4.74 -19.91
CA LEU A 96 4.22 -5.26 -19.47
C LEU A 96 5.21 -4.14 -19.16
N ALA A 97 5.28 -3.11 -20.02
CA ALA A 97 6.14 -1.96 -19.81
C ALA A 97 5.85 -1.20 -18.53
N PHE A 98 4.59 -1.20 -18.08
CA PHE A 98 4.16 -0.58 -16.83
C PHE A 98 4.34 -1.49 -15.61
N GLN A 99 4.08 -2.81 -15.76
CA GLN A 99 4.13 -3.76 -14.64
C GLN A 99 5.53 -3.89 -14.04
N VAL A 100 6.59 -3.90 -14.85
CA VAL A 100 7.97 -4.03 -14.37
C VAL A 100 8.37 -2.83 -13.50
N PRO A 101 8.26 -1.56 -13.93
CA PRO A 101 8.49 -0.42 -13.07
C PRO A 101 7.58 -0.39 -11.83
N ASN A 102 6.32 -0.77 -11.99
CA ASN A 102 5.35 -0.77 -10.90
C ASN A 102 5.70 -1.80 -9.80
N LEU A 103 6.25 -2.96 -10.17
CA LEU A 103 6.78 -3.92 -9.21
C LEU A 103 7.84 -3.27 -8.32
N PHE A 104 8.85 -2.62 -8.92
CA PHE A 104 9.89 -1.92 -8.16
C PHE A 104 9.34 -0.77 -7.34
N ALA A 105 8.43 0.03 -7.90
CA ALA A 105 7.80 1.12 -7.18
C ALA A 105 7.04 0.62 -5.93
N ASN A 106 6.31 -0.48 -6.03
CA ASN A 106 5.56 -1.05 -4.90
C ASN A 106 6.48 -1.68 -3.85
N LEU A 107 7.64 -2.21 -4.23
CA LEU A 107 8.64 -2.73 -3.31
C LEU A 107 9.24 -1.63 -2.42
N PHE A 108 9.46 -0.43 -2.98
CA PHE A 108 10.18 0.65 -2.31
C PHE A 108 9.31 1.85 -1.93
N ALA A 109 8.06 1.92 -2.43
CA ALA A 109 7.18 3.06 -2.20
C ALA A 109 6.06 2.77 -1.18
N ASN A 110 5.46 3.85 -0.72
CA ASN A 110 4.21 3.94 0.05
C ASN A 110 4.07 3.00 1.26
N ALA A 111 3.52 1.78 1.09
CA ALA A 111 3.11 0.96 2.22
C ALA A 111 4.29 0.40 3.03
N ALA A 112 5.33 -0.12 2.38
CA ALA A 112 6.50 -0.67 3.07
C ALA A 112 7.28 0.43 3.78
N LEU A 113 7.49 1.55 3.09
CA LEU A 113 8.21 2.69 3.66
C LEU A 113 7.41 3.36 4.76
N SER A 114 6.10 3.60 4.58
CA SER A 114 5.25 4.17 5.63
C SER A 114 5.21 3.30 6.87
N ALA A 115 5.04 1.98 6.72
CA ALA A 115 5.01 1.05 7.85
C ALA A 115 6.32 1.01 8.64
N ALA A 116 7.46 1.21 7.99
CA ALA A 116 8.78 1.17 8.60
C ALA A 116 9.25 2.53 9.12
N PHE A 117 9.02 3.58 8.34
CA PHE A 117 9.55 4.92 8.62
C PHE A 117 8.68 5.71 9.61
N VAL A 118 7.35 5.69 9.46
CA VAL A 118 6.44 6.51 10.28
C VAL A 118 6.62 6.26 11.77
N PRO A 119 6.71 5.02 12.28
CA PRO A 119 6.91 4.78 13.71
C PRO A 119 8.22 5.41 14.23
N VAL A 120 9.33 5.21 13.52
CA VAL A 120 10.66 5.71 13.93
C VAL A 120 10.71 7.23 13.88
N PHE A 121 10.15 7.83 12.85
CA PHE A 121 10.11 9.28 12.68
C PHE A 121 9.20 9.95 13.73
N THR A 122 8.00 9.38 13.96
CA THR A 122 7.05 9.89 14.97
C THR A 122 7.59 9.79 16.38
N GLU A 123 8.30 8.70 16.72
CA GLU A 123 8.99 8.55 18.02
C GLU A 123 9.97 9.69 18.26
N LEU A 124 10.77 10.05 17.25
CA LEU A 124 11.71 11.18 17.35
C LEU A 124 10.99 12.52 17.53
N LEU A 125 9.87 12.74 16.85
CA LEU A 125 9.06 13.93 17.01
C LEU A 125 8.47 14.03 18.43
N GLN A 126 7.91 12.93 18.95
CA GLN A 126 7.35 12.88 20.30
C GLN A 126 8.39 13.12 21.40
N LYS A 127 9.63 12.67 21.19
CA LYS A 127 10.76 12.94 22.08
C LYS A 127 11.33 14.35 21.93
N GLY A 128 10.75 15.22 21.12
CA GLY A 128 11.22 16.59 20.86
C GLY A 128 12.50 16.68 20.00
N ARG A 129 12.96 15.55 19.43
CA ARG A 129 14.23 15.45 18.66
C ARG A 129 14.01 15.78 17.18
N LYS A 130 13.33 16.90 16.86
CA LYS A 130 12.97 17.32 15.50
C LYS A 130 14.16 17.34 14.53
N LYS A 131 15.33 17.84 14.99
CA LYS A 131 16.53 17.92 14.13
C LYS A 131 17.00 16.54 13.66
N GLU A 132 16.90 15.54 14.51
CA GLU A 132 17.29 14.17 14.18
C GLU A 132 16.25 13.50 13.29
N ALA A 133 14.97 13.75 13.54
CA ALA A 133 13.90 13.30 12.65
C ALA A 133 14.11 13.83 11.23
N PHE A 134 14.43 15.13 11.08
CA PHE A 134 14.69 15.74 9.77
C PHE A 134 15.95 15.19 9.10
N ARG A 135 17.00 14.91 9.87
CA ARG A 135 18.22 14.25 9.36
C ARG A 135 17.91 12.84 8.86
N LEU A 136 17.14 12.06 9.63
CA LEU A 136 16.71 10.70 9.24
C LEU A 136 15.94 10.73 7.91
N ALA A 137 14.89 11.58 7.80
CA ALA A 137 14.11 11.73 6.59
C ALA A 137 14.95 12.18 5.39
N SER A 138 15.84 13.15 5.60
CA SER A 138 16.73 13.66 4.55
C SER A 138 17.73 12.61 4.10
N THR A 139 18.31 11.87 5.03
CA THR A 139 19.23 10.76 4.70
C THR A 139 18.52 9.68 3.88
N LEU A 140 17.33 9.25 4.30
CA LEU A 140 16.52 8.30 3.53
C LEU A 140 16.17 8.84 2.13
N PHE A 141 15.78 10.11 2.04
CA PHE A 141 15.46 10.74 0.75
C PHE A 141 16.67 10.69 -0.21
N TRP A 142 17.85 11.03 0.25
CA TRP A 142 19.06 11.01 -0.59
C TRP A 142 19.51 9.58 -0.92
N ILE A 143 19.41 8.65 0.02
CA ILE A 143 19.69 7.23 -0.23
C ILE A 143 18.74 6.71 -1.33
N MET A 144 17.44 6.96 -1.20
CA MET A 144 16.46 6.51 -2.18
C MET A 144 16.63 7.20 -3.53
N LEU A 145 16.96 8.50 -3.54
CA LEU A 145 17.26 9.21 -4.77
C LEU A 145 18.43 8.56 -5.54
N ILE A 146 19.51 8.25 -4.83
CA ILE A 146 20.70 7.63 -5.44
C ILE A 146 20.39 6.18 -5.85
N ALA A 147 19.83 5.38 -4.95
CA ALA A 147 19.57 3.96 -5.21
C ALA A 147 18.55 3.75 -6.33
N LEU A 148 17.37 4.40 -6.23
CA LEU A 148 16.33 4.28 -7.25
C LEU A 148 16.72 5.02 -8.54
N GLY A 149 17.48 6.12 -8.45
CA GLY A 149 18.05 6.79 -9.60
C GLY A 149 19.02 5.88 -10.36
N ALA A 150 19.92 5.20 -9.67
CA ALA A 150 20.82 4.21 -10.27
C ALA A 150 20.07 3.03 -10.89
N ILE A 151 19.07 2.48 -10.18
CA ILE A 151 18.21 1.40 -10.70
C ILE A 151 17.48 1.89 -11.96
N THR A 152 16.87 3.07 -11.91
CA THR A 152 16.16 3.66 -13.05
C THR A 152 17.08 3.85 -14.25
N ALA A 153 18.26 4.44 -14.06
CA ALA A 153 19.25 4.64 -15.11
C ALA A 153 19.71 3.31 -15.70
N PHE A 154 20.00 2.32 -14.85
CA PHE A 154 20.38 0.98 -15.28
C PHE A 154 19.31 0.33 -16.17
N PHE A 155 18.04 0.35 -15.71
CA PHE A 155 16.96 -0.24 -16.50
C PHE A 155 16.67 0.51 -17.80
N ILE A 156 16.79 1.84 -17.84
CA ILE A 156 16.63 2.60 -19.09
C ILE A 156 17.71 2.19 -20.10
N LEU A 157 18.97 2.09 -19.66
CA LEU A 157 20.09 1.70 -20.53
C LEU A 157 20.02 0.23 -20.95
N ALA A 158 19.60 -0.64 -20.04
CA ALA A 158 19.52 -2.08 -20.25
C ALA A 158 18.16 -2.55 -20.79
N ALA A 159 17.18 -1.66 -20.99
CA ALA A 159 15.81 -2.01 -21.40
C ALA A 159 15.77 -2.90 -22.64
N GLY A 160 16.62 -2.62 -23.64
CA GLY A 160 16.72 -3.43 -24.87
C GLY A 160 17.19 -4.87 -24.66
N VAL A 161 17.86 -5.17 -23.54
CA VAL A 161 18.30 -6.52 -23.17
C VAL A 161 17.36 -7.15 -22.17
N ILE A 162 16.90 -6.37 -21.20
CA ILE A 162 16.10 -6.88 -20.06
C ILE A 162 14.65 -7.15 -20.48
N MET A 163 14.01 -6.22 -21.21
CA MET A 163 12.59 -6.37 -21.53
C MET A 163 12.27 -7.57 -22.43
N PRO A 164 13.10 -7.93 -23.41
CA PRO A 164 12.90 -9.15 -24.20
C PRO A 164 12.93 -10.46 -23.37
N LEU A 165 13.54 -10.47 -22.18
CA LEU A 165 13.54 -11.64 -21.30
C LEU A 165 12.17 -11.92 -20.65
N PHE A 166 11.30 -10.93 -20.64
CA PHE A 166 9.95 -11.03 -20.08
C PHE A 166 8.88 -11.36 -21.12
N ILE A 167 9.23 -11.69 -22.35
CA ILE A 167 8.31 -11.95 -23.44
C ILE A 167 8.58 -13.28 -24.13
N GLY A 168 7.50 -13.93 -24.59
CA GLY A 168 7.57 -15.16 -25.36
C GLY A 168 7.65 -14.92 -26.87
N ASP A 169 7.65 -16.03 -27.62
CA ASP A 169 7.82 -16.03 -29.09
C ASP A 169 6.70 -15.34 -29.86
N THR A 170 5.52 -15.19 -29.26
CA THR A 170 4.39 -14.47 -29.86
C THR A 170 4.58 -12.95 -29.88
N PHE A 171 5.55 -12.45 -29.12
CA PHE A 171 5.77 -11.03 -28.88
C PHE A 171 7.04 -10.54 -29.57
N LYS A 172 7.13 -10.72 -30.91
CA LYS A 172 8.34 -10.41 -31.69
C LYS A 172 8.19 -9.15 -32.55
N GLY A 173 9.32 -8.65 -33.02
CA GLY A 173 9.39 -7.56 -34.01
C GLY A 173 9.01 -6.20 -33.44
N GLU A 174 7.98 -5.58 -34.00
CA GLU A 174 7.56 -4.22 -33.64
C GLU A 174 7.04 -4.12 -32.20
N LEU A 175 6.38 -5.17 -31.68
CA LEU A 175 5.91 -5.19 -30.29
C LEU A 175 7.06 -5.17 -29.28
N THR A 176 8.18 -5.82 -29.59
CA THR A 176 9.37 -5.78 -28.74
C THR A 176 9.97 -4.38 -28.71
N SER A 177 10.08 -3.72 -29.86
CA SER A 177 10.62 -2.35 -29.93
C SER A 177 9.72 -1.36 -29.23
N LEU A 178 8.40 -1.51 -29.37
CA LEU A 178 7.41 -0.72 -28.65
C LEU A 178 7.51 -0.93 -27.13
N LEU A 179 7.60 -2.20 -26.69
CA LEU A 179 7.77 -2.54 -25.26
C LEU A 179 9.00 -1.87 -24.66
N VAL A 180 10.15 -1.94 -25.36
CA VAL A 180 11.41 -1.30 -24.91
C VAL A 180 11.25 0.20 -24.82
N GLY A 181 10.71 0.86 -25.86
CA GLY A 181 10.50 2.31 -25.88
C GLY A 181 9.56 2.79 -24.79
N LEU A 182 8.43 2.10 -24.58
CA LEU A 182 7.49 2.41 -23.51
C LEU A 182 8.11 2.22 -22.13
N SER A 183 8.91 1.16 -21.95
CA SER A 183 9.60 0.90 -20.68
C SER A 183 10.60 2.00 -20.36
N GLN A 184 11.36 2.49 -21.31
CA GLN A 184 12.31 3.60 -21.11
C GLN A 184 11.62 4.87 -20.63
N ILE A 185 10.39 5.15 -21.11
CA ILE A 185 9.58 6.30 -20.66
C ILE A 185 9.01 6.06 -19.25
N LEU A 186 8.66 4.82 -18.91
CA LEU A 186 7.97 4.48 -17.66
C LEU A 186 8.92 4.19 -16.48
N PHE A 187 10.18 3.78 -16.72
CA PHE A 187 11.12 3.51 -15.63
C PHE A 187 11.37 4.69 -14.67
N PRO A 188 11.41 5.97 -15.09
CA PRO A 188 11.52 7.10 -14.17
C PRO A 188 10.39 7.18 -13.12
N VAL A 189 9.25 6.54 -13.38
CA VAL A 189 8.15 6.42 -12.41
C VAL A 189 8.61 5.76 -11.10
N VAL A 190 9.54 4.80 -11.16
CA VAL A 190 10.09 4.12 -9.98
C VAL A 190 10.76 5.11 -9.03
N LEU A 191 11.63 5.95 -9.56
CA LEU A 191 12.32 6.98 -8.79
C LEU A 191 11.32 7.97 -8.19
N ILE A 192 10.41 8.50 -9.01
CA ILE A 192 9.46 9.54 -8.60
C ILE A 192 8.51 9.01 -7.52
N LEU A 193 7.97 7.79 -7.69
CA LEU A 193 7.09 7.17 -6.68
C LEU A 193 7.85 6.85 -5.38
N GLY A 194 9.09 6.38 -5.46
CA GLY A 194 9.91 6.12 -4.27
C GLY A 194 10.15 7.40 -3.46
N LEU A 195 10.50 8.51 -4.11
CA LEU A 195 10.64 9.80 -3.46
C LEU A 195 9.31 10.31 -2.89
N THR A 196 8.23 10.18 -3.65
CA THR A 196 6.88 10.53 -3.18
C THR A 196 6.51 9.75 -1.93
N GLY A 197 6.85 8.46 -1.85
CA GLY A 197 6.59 7.61 -0.69
C GLY A 197 7.22 8.16 0.60
N ILE A 198 8.47 8.66 0.56
CA ILE A 198 9.12 9.28 1.72
C ILE A 198 8.39 10.56 2.14
N LEU A 199 8.06 11.42 1.17
CA LEU A 199 7.38 12.69 1.46
C LEU A 199 5.98 12.45 2.04
N VAL A 200 5.27 11.45 1.53
CA VAL A 200 3.97 11.00 2.05
C VAL A 200 4.13 10.44 3.47
N ALA A 201 5.16 9.65 3.75
CA ALA A 201 5.41 9.10 5.09
C ALA A 201 5.73 10.22 6.11
N VAL A 202 6.46 11.26 5.70
CA VAL A 202 6.67 12.47 6.53
C VAL A 202 5.33 13.17 6.79
N LEU A 203 4.49 13.39 5.78
CA LEU A 203 3.16 14.00 5.94
C LEU A 203 2.27 13.20 6.90
N GLN A 204 2.26 11.87 6.77
CA GLN A 204 1.51 10.97 7.66
C GLN A 204 1.99 11.07 9.12
N SER A 205 3.31 11.23 9.33
CA SER A 205 3.89 11.41 10.67
C SER A 205 3.48 12.74 11.35
N TYR A 206 2.99 13.70 10.57
CA TYR A 206 2.38 14.95 11.05
C TYR A 206 0.85 14.93 11.01
N ASP A 207 0.23 13.74 10.95
CA ASP A 207 -1.24 13.56 10.87
C ASP A 207 -1.89 14.20 9.64
N HIS A 208 -1.11 14.47 8.59
CA HIS A 208 -1.60 15.04 7.33
C HIS A 208 -1.96 13.93 6.33
N PHE A 209 -3.15 13.33 6.48
CA PHE A 209 -3.62 12.21 5.64
C PHE A 209 -4.38 12.63 4.38
N THR A 210 -4.83 13.89 4.29
CA THR A 210 -5.67 14.36 3.17
C THR A 210 -4.94 14.30 1.84
N ILE A 211 -3.70 14.81 1.79
CA ILE A 211 -2.91 14.82 0.54
C ILE A 211 -2.55 13.40 0.08
N PRO A 212 -2.02 12.51 0.94
CA PRO A 212 -1.86 11.11 0.59
C PRO A 212 -3.13 10.43 0.05
N ALA A 213 -4.30 10.76 0.61
CA ALA A 213 -5.59 10.18 0.20
C ALA A 213 -6.08 10.68 -1.17
N ILE A 214 -5.89 11.96 -1.49
CA ILE A 214 -6.34 12.54 -2.76
C ILE A 214 -5.36 12.30 -3.90
N SER A 215 -4.08 12.09 -3.58
CA SER A 215 -3.00 11.97 -4.55
C SER A 215 -3.25 10.91 -5.64
N PRO A 216 -3.74 9.68 -5.35
CA PRO A 216 -4.06 8.70 -6.37
C PRO A 216 -5.25 9.12 -7.27
N ALA A 217 -6.21 9.89 -6.76
CA ALA A 217 -7.31 10.41 -7.56
C ALA A 217 -6.80 11.46 -8.55
N VAL A 218 -5.97 12.40 -8.08
CA VAL A 218 -5.34 13.41 -8.93
C VAL A 218 -4.48 12.75 -10.01
N TRP A 219 -3.71 11.72 -9.66
CA TRP A 219 -2.91 10.95 -10.61
C TRP A 219 -3.76 10.38 -11.75
N ASN A 220 -4.88 9.73 -11.42
CA ASN A 220 -5.80 9.18 -12.41
C ASN A 220 -6.45 10.28 -13.29
N VAL A 221 -6.86 11.40 -12.69
CA VAL A 221 -7.44 12.54 -13.43
C VAL A 221 -6.42 13.14 -14.38
N VAL A 222 -5.19 13.37 -13.93
CA VAL A 222 -4.12 13.94 -14.77
C VAL A 222 -3.82 13.02 -15.95
N ILE A 223 -3.71 11.71 -15.73
CA ILE A 223 -3.53 10.77 -16.84
C ILE A 223 -4.68 10.86 -17.83
N LEU A 224 -5.92 10.84 -17.35
CA LEU A 224 -7.11 10.87 -18.22
C LEU A 224 -7.13 12.14 -19.06
N VAL A 225 -6.90 13.31 -18.46
CA VAL A 225 -6.86 14.61 -19.15
C VAL A 225 -5.74 14.64 -20.17
N LEU A 226 -4.53 14.25 -19.76
CA LEU A 226 -3.37 14.26 -20.67
C LEU A 226 -3.53 13.24 -21.80
N LEU A 227 -4.11 12.08 -21.54
CA LEU A 227 -4.36 11.08 -22.57
C LEU A 227 -5.30 11.62 -23.66
N VAL A 228 -6.38 12.31 -23.27
CA VAL A 228 -7.32 12.93 -24.22
C VAL A 228 -6.63 14.05 -25.01
N ILE A 229 -5.77 14.84 -24.38
CA ILE A 229 -5.08 15.97 -25.03
C ILE A 229 -3.93 15.50 -25.92
N LEU A 230 -3.09 14.58 -25.43
CA LEU A 230 -1.86 14.19 -26.14
C LEU A 230 -2.10 13.20 -27.27
N ARG A 231 -3.07 12.26 -27.10
CA ARG A 231 -3.32 11.21 -28.09
C ARG A 231 -3.47 11.72 -29.54
N PRO A 232 -4.22 12.81 -29.83
CA PRO A 232 -4.37 13.30 -31.20
C PRO A 232 -3.07 13.78 -31.85
N HIS A 233 -2.04 14.09 -31.06
CA HIS A 233 -0.75 14.56 -31.55
C HIS A 233 0.21 13.43 -31.95
N TYR A 234 -0.15 12.16 -31.63
CA TYR A 234 0.61 10.99 -32.03
C TYR A 234 -0.08 10.32 -33.21
N PRO A 235 0.50 10.41 -34.43
CA PRO A 235 -0.07 9.81 -35.62
C PRO A 235 -0.01 8.28 -35.52
N GLY A 236 -1.02 7.60 -36.05
CA GLY A 236 -1.13 6.15 -36.10
C GLY A 236 -2.48 5.67 -35.57
N GLY A 237 -2.82 4.44 -35.94
CA GLY A 237 -4.04 3.76 -35.49
C GLY A 237 -3.82 2.91 -34.24
N TYR A 238 -4.79 2.05 -33.94
CA TYR A 238 -4.69 1.07 -32.87
C TYR A 238 -3.53 0.07 -33.05
N GLU A 239 -3.12 -0.16 -34.33
CA GLU A 239 -2.18 -1.19 -34.70
C GLU A 239 -0.74 -0.73 -34.56
N ASP A 240 -0.46 0.57 -34.73
CA ASP A 240 0.92 1.09 -34.75
C ASP A 240 1.52 1.32 -33.35
N GLY A 241 0.71 1.29 -32.30
CA GLY A 241 1.18 1.48 -30.91
C GLY A 241 1.73 2.88 -30.58
N ASN A 242 1.90 3.78 -31.57
CA ASN A 242 2.49 5.10 -31.34
C ASN A 242 1.72 5.95 -30.34
N GLN A 243 0.39 5.84 -30.31
CA GLN A 243 -0.44 6.57 -29.34
C GLN A 243 -0.25 6.12 -27.91
N LEU A 244 0.34 4.92 -27.67
CA LEU A 244 0.68 4.46 -26.32
C LEU A 244 1.85 5.22 -25.70
N HIS A 245 2.70 5.86 -26.50
CA HIS A 245 3.71 6.80 -26.01
C HIS A 245 3.05 8.00 -25.32
N ALA A 246 1.94 8.51 -25.87
CA ALA A 246 1.15 9.56 -25.22
C ALA A 246 0.64 9.09 -23.85
N TYR A 247 0.18 7.83 -23.74
CA TYR A 247 -0.26 7.25 -22.46
C TYR A 247 0.92 7.11 -21.49
N ALA A 248 2.07 6.62 -21.93
CA ALA A 248 3.27 6.49 -21.09
C ALA A 248 3.73 7.86 -20.56
N ILE A 249 3.75 8.89 -21.43
CA ILE A 249 4.08 10.27 -21.04
C ILE A 249 3.04 10.81 -20.05
N ALA A 250 1.74 10.56 -20.29
CA ALA A 250 0.68 10.97 -19.36
C ALA A 250 0.86 10.36 -17.97
N VAL A 251 1.24 9.08 -17.88
CA VAL A 251 1.56 8.40 -16.62
C VAL A 251 2.78 9.03 -15.94
N LEU A 252 3.84 9.29 -16.67
CA LEU A 252 5.07 9.91 -16.15
C LEU A 252 4.79 11.31 -15.59
N VAL A 253 4.10 12.15 -16.36
CA VAL A 253 3.72 13.52 -15.95
C VAL A 253 2.78 13.48 -14.74
N ALA A 254 1.80 12.60 -14.72
CA ALA A 254 0.89 12.45 -13.58
C ALA A 254 1.64 12.05 -12.32
N THR A 255 2.64 11.17 -12.44
CA THR A 255 3.49 10.76 -11.32
C THR A 255 4.35 11.93 -10.82
N PHE A 256 4.85 12.77 -11.72
CA PHE A 256 5.56 13.99 -11.35
C PHE A 256 4.64 15.01 -10.65
N VAL A 257 3.40 15.18 -11.12
CA VAL A 257 2.39 16.01 -10.45
C VAL A 257 2.11 15.48 -9.04
N GLN A 258 2.07 14.17 -8.85
CA GLN A 258 1.90 13.55 -7.54
C GLN A 258 3.06 13.89 -6.59
N LEU A 259 4.30 13.86 -7.07
CA LEU A 259 5.48 14.31 -6.31
C LEU A 259 5.37 15.79 -5.95
N LEU A 260 4.99 16.65 -6.91
CA LEU A 260 4.81 18.09 -6.66
C LEU A 260 3.74 18.37 -5.60
N LEU A 261 2.63 17.64 -5.61
CA LEU A 261 1.60 17.74 -4.57
C LEU A 261 2.16 17.42 -3.18
N ALA A 262 2.99 16.39 -3.05
CA ALA A 262 3.63 16.04 -1.80
C ALA A 262 4.62 17.13 -1.35
N ILE A 263 5.40 17.68 -2.25
CA ILE A 263 6.35 18.80 -1.97
C ILE A 263 5.60 20.05 -1.52
N VAL A 264 4.53 20.44 -2.22
CA VAL A 264 3.70 21.60 -1.84
C VAL A 264 3.05 21.40 -0.48
N ALA A 265 2.59 20.19 -0.18
CA ALA A 265 2.03 19.85 1.11
C ALA A 265 3.06 19.95 2.25
N LEU A 266 4.29 19.52 2.00
CA LEU A 266 5.41 19.65 2.95
C LEU A 266 5.74 21.10 3.27
N GLY A 267 5.56 22.02 2.31
CA GLY A 267 5.74 23.45 2.55
C GLY A 267 4.78 24.05 3.60
N ARG A 268 3.71 23.31 3.98
CA ARG A 268 2.76 23.72 5.03
C ARG A 268 3.10 23.18 6.42
N ILE A 269 4.13 22.38 6.53
CA ILE A 269 4.66 21.86 7.79
C ILE A 269 6.11 22.30 7.96
N ASP A 270 6.59 22.34 9.19
CA ASP A 270 7.95 22.77 9.55
C ASP A 270 9.06 21.80 9.09
N PHE A 271 8.81 21.00 8.07
CA PHE A 271 9.80 20.09 7.55
C PHE A 271 10.77 20.79 6.60
N ARG A 272 12.06 20.59 6.80
CA ARG A 272 13.11 21.08 5.89
C ARG A 272 14.03 19.94 5.49
N LEU A 273 14.06 19.69 4.18
CA LEU A 273 15.04 18.75 3.63
C LEU A 273 16.45 19.30 3.81
N GLN A 274 17.34 18.50 4.37
CA GLN A 274 18.72 18.86 4.63
C GLN A 274 19.64 18.10 3.66
N LEU A 275 20.70 18.76 3.18
CA LEU A 275 21.79 18.11 2.44
C LEU A 275 22.71 17.39 3.43
N HIS A 276 22.18 16.34 4.07
CA HIS A 276 22.92 15.55 5.03
C HIS A 276 22.66 14.08 4.77
N VAL A 277 23.71 13.30 4.61
CA VAL A 277 23.61 11.85 4.38
C VAL A 277 24.48 11.18 5.43
N ASP A 278 23.84 10.50 6.37
CA ASP A 278 24.51 9.68 7.37
C ASP A 278 24.12 8.21 7.18
N TRP A 279 24.97 7.48 6.47
CA TRP A 279 24.77 6.06 6.19
C TRP A 279 24.94 5.17 7.43
N HIS A 280 25.55 5.68 8.49
CA HIS A 280 25.86 4.92 9.70
C HIS A 280 24.83 5.11 10.80
N ASP A 281 23.80 5.94 10.61
CA ASP A 281 22.71 6.08 11.58
C ASP A 281 22.00 4.72 11.77
N PRO A 282 22.01 4.14 12.99
CA PRO A 282 21.41 2.83 13.25
C PRO A 282 19.91 2.80 12.95
N ARG A 283 19.25 3.96 12.95
CA ARG A 283 17.82 4.08 12.62
C ARG A 283 17.54 3.85 11.13
N ILE A 284 18.50 4.18 10.25
CA ILE A 284 18.41 3.83 8.82
C ILE A 284 18.34 2.32 8.68
N LYS A 285 19.24 1.59 9.35
CA LYS A 285 19.19 0.12 9.37
C LYS A 285 17.88 -0.41 9.94
N GLN A 286 17.37 0.20 11.01
CA GLN A 286 16.09 -0.16 11.60
C GLN A 286 14.93 0.00 10.61
N VAL A 287 14.85 1.13 9.87
CA VAL A 287 13.82 1.36 8.84
C VAL A 287 13.91 0.30 7.76
N PHE A 288 15.09 0.00 7.21
CA PHE A 288 15.23 -1.04 6.20
C PHE A 288 14.88 -2.44 6.72
N THR A 289 15.22 -2.75 7.96
CA THR A 289 14.86 -4.04 8.57
C THR A 289 13.35 -4.18 8.76
N LEU A 290 12.65 -3.12 9.18
CA LEU A 290 11.19 -3.11 9.30
C LEU A 290 10.49 -3.12 7.94
N MET A 291 11.10 -2.52 6.92
CA MET A 291 10.57 -2.48 5.57
C MET A 291 10.60 -3.86 4.89
N LEU A 292 11.63 -4.66 5.15
CA LEU A 292 11.88 -5.92 4.44
C LEU A 292 10.69 -6.91 4.46
N PRO A 293 10.07 -7.26 5.61
CA PRO A 293 8.95 -8.21 5.63
C PRO A 293 7.72 -7.65 4.90
N VAL A 294 7.46 -6.35 5.00
CA VAL A 294 6.34 -5.71 4.30
C VAL A 294 6.58 -5.70 2.78
N THR A 295 7.81 -5.38 2.37
CA THR A 295 8.25 -5.42 0.97
C THR A 295 8.09 -6.82 0.36
N ILE A 296 8.50 -7.87 1.08
CA ILE A 296 8.32 -9.26 0.62
C ILE A 296 6.84 -9.58 0.46
N GLY A 297 6.00 -9.25 1.45
CA GLY A 297 4.57 -9.52 1.39
C GLY A 297 3.86 -8.82 0.23
N LEU A 298 4.14 -7.54 0.00
CA LEU A 298 3.58 -6.78 -1.12
C LEU A 298 4.19 -7.20 -2.47
N GLY A 299 5.48 -7.57 -2.46
CA GLY A 299 6.22 -8.02 -3.63
C GLY A 299 5.64 -9.27 -4.25
N ILE A 300 5.22 -10.25 -3.44
CA ILE A 300 4.64 -11.51 -3.90
C ILE A 300 3.41 -11.26 -4.78
N VAL A 301 2.50 -10.37 -4.36
CA VAL A 301 1.26 -10.08 -5.11
C VAL A 301 1.58 -9.41 -6.47
N ASN A 302 2.52 -8.47 -6.49
CA ASN A 302 2.91 -7.80 -7.73
C ASN A 302 3.72 -8.71 -8.65
N LEU A 303 4.53 -9.58 -8.08
CA LEU A 303 5.30 -10.59 -8.82
C LEU A 303 4.37 -11.62 -9.48
N ASP A 304 3.33 -12.08 -8.78
CA ASP A 304 2.30 -12.97 -9.33
C ASP A 304 1.65 -12.36 -10.57
N GLN A 305 1.26 -11.09 -10.51
CA GLN A 305 0.67 -10.39 -11.66
C GLN A 305 1.65 -10.30 -12.84
N LEU A 306 2.91 -9.99 -12.59
CA LEU A 306 3.94 -9.94 -13.63
C LEU A 306 4.18 -11.31 -14.24
N ILE A 307 4.31 -12.37 -13.44
CA ILE A 307 4.51 -13.74 -13.90
C ILE A 307 3.35 -14.18 -14.78
N ASN A 308 2.11 -13.93 -14.37
CA ASN A 308 0.93 -14.25 -15.17
C ASN A 308 0.92 -13.53 -16.52
N SER A 309 1.33 -12.25 -16.55
CA SER A 309 1.44 -11.50 -17.81
C SER A 309 2.57 -12.02 -18.71
N VAL A 310 3.71 -12.40 -18.13
CA VAL A 310 4.83 -13.03 -18.87
C VAL A 310 4.40 -14.36 -19.48
N PHE A 311 3.75 -15.23 -18.71
CA PHE A 311 3.17 -16.46 -19.25
C PHE A 311 2.10 -16.20 -20.29
N GLY A 312 1.32 -15.13 -20.15
CA GLY A 312 0.38 -14.68 -21.16
C GLY A 312 1.02 -14.47 -22.53
N THR A 313 2.25 -13.92 -22.56
CA THR A 313 2.98 -13.71 -23.82
C THR A 313 3.35 -15.00 -24.56
N LEU A 314 3.35 -16.15 -23.88
CA LEU A 314 3.56 -17.47 -24.51
C LEU A 314 2.29 -18.00 -25.18
N VAL A 315 1.11 -17.46 -24.81
CA VAL A 315 -0.18 -17.89 -25.35
C VAL A 315 -0.61 -17.02 -26.54
N SER A 316 -0.63 -15.71 -26.35
CA SER A 316 -0.93 -14.74 -27.42
C SER A 316 -0.40 -13.34 -27.06
N ASP A 317 -0.31 -12.48 -28.07
CA ASP A 317 0.06 -11.08 -27.89
C ASP A 317 -1.03 -10.24 -27.17
N GLU A 318 -2.28 -10.71 -27.17
CA GLU A 318 -3.40 -10.07 -26.47
C GLU A 318 -3.53 -10.49 -24.98
N ALA A 319 -3.00 -11.68 -24.64
CA ALA A 319 -3.22 -12.28 -23.33
C ALA A 319 -2.75 -11.43 -22.12
N PRO A 320 -1.59 -10.77 -22.14
CA PRO A 320 -1.17 -9.91 -21.01
C PRO A 320 -2.17 -8.81 -20.68
N ARG A 321 -2.74 -8.16 -21.71
CA ARG A 321 -3.76 -7.12 -21.51
C ARG A 321 -5.08 -7.70 -21.03
N ALA A 322 -5.49 -8.84 -21.57
CA ALA A 322 -6.70 -9.53 -21.14
C ALA A 322 -6.62 -9.96 -19.67
N ILE A 323 -5.47 -10.49 -19.24
CA ILE A 323 -5.20 -10.86 -17.83
C ILE A 323 -5.25 -9.62 -16.93
N ASP A 324 -4.62 -8.50 -17.32
CA ASP A 324 -4.65 -7.26 -16.56
C ASP A 324 -6.07 -6.70 -16.42
N ASN A 325 -6.87 -6.72 -17.49
CA ASN A 325 -8.27 -6.31 -17.45
C ASN A 325 -9.10 -7.21 -16.52
N ALA A 326 -8.93 -8.53 -16.58
CA ALA A 326 -9.59 -9.47 -15.69
C ALA A 326 -9.20 -9.24 -14.22
N PHE A 327 -7.90 -8.99 -13.95
CA PHE A 327 -7.40 -8.63 -12.63
C PHE A 327 -8.11 -7.39 -12.08
N ARG A 328 -8.28 -6.36 -12.88
CA ARG A 328 -8.98 -5.12 -12.48
C ARG A 328 -10.44 -5.35 -12.17
N VAL A 329 -11.13 -6.19 -12.95
CA VAL A 329 -12.55 -6.51 -12.73
C VAL A 329 -12.74 -7.22 -11.39
N TYR A 330 -11.97 -8.26 -11.08
CA TYR A 330 -12.16 -8.98 -9.81
C TYR A 330 -11.67 -8.18 -8.58
N MET A 331 -10.73 -7.26 -8.76
CA MET A 331 -10.31 -6.37 -7.67
C MET A 331 -11.39 -5.37 -7.25
N LEU A 332 -12.39 -5.08 -8.08
CA LEU A 332 -13.47 -4.15 -7.72
C LEU A 332 -14.28 -4.64 -6.52
N PRO A 333 -14.94 -5.81 -6.54
CA PRO A 333 -15.67 -6.30 -5.39
C PRO A 333 -14.75 -6.63 -4.21
N GLN A 334 -13.55 -7.18 -4.45
CA GLN A 334 -12.57 -7.43 -3.40
C GLN A 334 -12.19 -6.14 -2.67
N GLY A 335 -11.84 -5.10 -3.42
CA GLY A 335 -11.43 -3.83 -2.84
C GLY A 335 -12.58 -3.08 -2.16
N LEU A 336 -13.82 -3.23 -2.64
CA LEU A 336 -14.98 -2.59 -2.03
C LEU A 336 -15.38 -3.29 -0.72
N PHE A 337 -15.58 -4.61 -0.76
CA PHE A 337 -16.14 -5.35 0.37
C PHE A 337 -15.09 -5.69 1.42
N SER A 338 -13.91 -6.18 1.02
CA SER A 338 -12.88 -6.57 1.98
C SER A 338 -12.31 -5.36 2.72
N VAL A 339 -12.09 -4.24 2.04
CA VAL A 339 -11.59 -3.02 2.67
C VAL A 339 -12.63 -2.41 3.60
N ALA A 340 -13.93 -2.40 3.20
CA ALA A 340 -15.00 -1.88 4.05
C ALA A 340 -15.08 -2.67 5.38
N VAL A 341 -15.12 -4.01 5.30
CA VAL A 341 -15.17 -4.86 6.50
C VAL A 341 -13.89 -4.73 7.34
N ALA A 342 -12.71 -4.72 6.72
CA ALA A 342 -11.45 -4.58 7.41
C ALA A 342 -11.35 -3.24 8.15
N THR A 343 -11.80 -2.14 7.55
CA THR A 343 -11.78 -0.80 8.15
C THR A 343 -12.62 -0.74 9.42
N VAL A 344 -13.79 -1.39 9.43
CA VAL A 344 -14.68 -1.44 10.60
C VAL A 344 -14.14 -2.39 11.67
N LEU A 345 -13.59 -3.52 11.24
CA LEU A 345 -13.17 -4.59 12.14
C LEU A 345 -11.83 -4.27 12.83
N PHE A 346 -10.91 -3.60 12.14
CA PHE A 346 -9.53 -3.38 12.63
C PHE A 346 -9.46 -2.67 13.98
N PRO A 347 -10.18 -1.55 14.25
CA PRO A 347 -10.17 -0.91 15.56
C PRO A 347 -10.68 -1.81 16.69
N THR A 348 -11.68 -2.64 16.38
CA THR A 348 -12.25 -3.59 17.32
C THR A 348 -11.25 -4.70 17.67
N LEU A 349 -10.59 -5.27 16.67
CA LEU A 349 -9.54 -6.27 16.87
C LEU A 349 -8.35 -5.71 17.64
N SER A 350 -7.94 -4.47 17.38
CA SER A 350 -6.85 -3.80 18.09
C SER A 350 -7.16 -3.64 19.58
N ARG A 351 -8.39 -3.29 19.93
CA ARG A 351 -8.83 -3.19 21.35
C ARG A 351 -8.84 -4.56 22.02
N MET A 352 -9.37 -5.60 21.34
CA MET A 352 -9.38 -6.97 21.89
C MET A 352 -7.96 -7.52 22.08
N ALA A 353 -7.04 -7.21 21.13
CA ALA A 353 -5.64 -7.58 21.25
C ALA A 353 -4.97 -6.89 22.45
N ALA A 354 -5.22 -5.59 22.66
CA ALA A 354 -4.70 -4.85 23.81
C ALA A 354 -5.19 -5.44 25.14
N ASN A 355 -6.46 -5.88 25.19
CA ASN A 355 -7.07 -6.51 26.37
C ASN A 355 -6.72 -8.02 26.49
N ARG A 356 -5.92 -8.59 25.59
CA ARG A 356 -5.58 -10.02 25.53
C ARG A 356 -6.80 -10.95 25.45
N ASP A 357 -7.95 -10.48 24.99
CA ASP A 357 -9.17 -11.28 24.82
C ASP A 357 -9.14 -12.05 23.50
N ALA A 358 -8.43 -13.18 23.52
CA ALA A 358 -8.31 -14.07 22.37
C ALA A 358 -9.66 -14.70 21.95
N GLY A 359 -10.57 -14.92 22.90
CA GLY A 359 -11.88 -15.50 22.62
C GLY A 359 -12.78 -14.60 21.80
N SER A 360 -12.94 -13.33 22.22
CA SER A 360 -13.71 -12.33 21.49
C SER A 360 -13.03 -11.97 20.16
N MET A 361 -11.69 -11.88 20.12
CA MET A 361 -10.93 -11.65 18.91
C MET A 361 -11.19 -12.73 17.85
N ARG A 362 -11.17 -14.02 18.23
CA ARG A 362 -11.47 -15.14 17.32
C ARG A 362 -12.91 -15.06 16.78
N ARG A 363 -13.88 -14.71 17.63
CA ARG A 363 -15.29 -14.53 17.20
C ARG A 363 -15.42 -13.35 16.23
N ALA A 364 -14.77 -12.22 16.51
CA ALA A 364 -14.80 -11.03 15.67
C ALA A 364 -14.19 -11.30 14.29
N VAL A 365 -13.03 -11.96 14.23
CA VAL A 365 -12.40 -12.40 12.97
C VAL A 365 -13.34 -13.32 12.20
N GLY A 366 -13.91 -14.34 12.86
CA GLY A 366 -14.84 -15.27 12.22
C GLY A 366 -16.08 -14.58 11.64
N ASN A 367 -16.64 -13.59 12.35
CA ASN A 367 -17.77 -12.80 11.86
C ASN A 367 -17.37 -11.91 10.67
N GLY A 368 -16.20 -11.27 10.74
CA GLY A 368 -15.66 -10.49 9.60
C GLY A 368 -15.46 -11.36 8.35
N MET A 369 -14.88 -12.54 8.50
CA MET A 369 -14.71 -13.49 7.39
C MET A 369 -16.07 -13.93 6.81
N ARG A 370 -17.08 -14.18 7.65
CA ARG A 370 -18.43 -14.50 7.17
C ARG A 370 -19.05 -13.35 6.38
N GLN A 371 -18.89 -12.11 6.82
CA GLN A 371 -19.40 -10.93 6.11
C GLN A 371 -18.70 -10.74 4.76
N ILE A 372 -17.38 -10.89 4.72
CA ILE A 372 -16.61 -10.82 3.48
C ILE A 372 -17.08 -11.91 2.51
N ASN A 373 -17.18 -13.16 2.95
CA ASN A 373 -17.61 -14.27 2.12
C ASN A 373 -19.06 -14.09 1.64
N LEU A 374 -19.97 -13.59 2.48
CA LEU A 374 -21.36 -13.31 2.12
C LEU A 374 -21.47 -12.31 0.95
N LEU A 375 -20.55 -11.38 0.84
CA LEU A 375 -20.52 -10.35 -0.20
C LEU A 375 -19.71 -10.80 -1.42
N LEU A 376 -18.57 -11.47 -1.21
CA LEU A 376 -17.68 -11.87 -2.32
C LEU A 376 -18.18 -13.10 -3.08
N ILE A 377 -18.80 -14.09 -2.42
CA ILE A 377 -19.29 -15.29 -3.11
C ILE A 377 -20.37 -14.95 -4.16
N PRO A 378 -21.43 -14.16 -3.85
CA PRO A 378 -22.37 -13.72 -4.86
C PRO A 378 -21.73 -12.87 -5.97
N ALA A 379 -20.80 -11.98 -5.62
CA ALA A 379 -20.08 -11.17 -6.61
C ALA A 379 -19.24 -12.05 -7.56
N ALA A 380 -18.57 -13.07 -7.03
CA ALA A 380 -17.82 -14.02 -7.84
C ALA A 380 -18.74 -14.84 -8.74
N ALA A 381 -19.87 -15.33 -8.21
CA ALA A 381 -20.88 -16.05 -9.00
C ALA A 381 -21.43 -15.16 -10.14
N PHE A 382 -21.71 -13.89 -9.86
CA PHE A 382 -22.16 -12.92 -10.87
C PHE A 382 -21.12 -12.74 -11.98
N MET A 383 -19.83 -12.61 -11.63
CA MET A 383 -18.75 -12.48 -12.61
C MET A 383 -18.54 -13.74 -13.45
N VAL A 384 -18.75 -14.94 -12.87
CA VAL A 384 -18.64 -16.22 -13.60
C VAL A 384 -19.81 -16.41 -14.56
N VAL A 385 -21.02 -15.99 -14.18
CA VAL A 385 -22.24 -16.17 -15.01
C VAL A 385 -22.33 -15.11 -16.12
N LEU A 386 -21.85 -13.89 -15.86
CA LEU A 386 -22.00 -12.75 -16.78
C LEU A 386 -20.64 -12.16 -17.25
N PRO A 387 -19.63 -12.97 -17.62
CA PRO A 387 -18.34 -12.44 -18.01
C PRO A 387 -18.42 -11.57 -19.27
N ASN A 388 -19.15 -12.02 -20.30
CA ASN A 388 -19.27 -11.29 -21.56
C ASN A 388 -19.97 -9.93 -21.43
N PRO A 389 -21.14 -9.81 -20.75
CA PRO A 389 -21.74 -8.50 -20.50
C PRO A 389 -20.84 -7.56 -19.71
N ILE A 390 -20.14 -8.05 -18.66
CA ILE A 390 -19.28 -7.24 -17.82
C ILE A 390 -18.09 -6.70 -18.64
N VAL A 391 -17.40 -7.57 -19.36
CA VAL A 391 -16.24 -7.18 -20.17
C VAL A 391 -16.64 -6.22 -21.29
N ARG A 392 -17.72 -6.49 -22.01
CA ARG A 392 -18.22 -5.59 -23.07
C ARG A 392 -18.72 -4.24 -22.57
N LEU A 393 -19.15 -4.16 -21.30
CA LEU A 393 -19.57 -2.91 -20.69
C LEU A 393 -18.37 -2.05 -20.26
N LEU A 394 -17.30 -2.71 -19.81
CA LEU A 394 -16.14 -2.03 -19.21
C LEU A 394 -15.00 -1.79 -20.21
N PHE A 395 -14.85 -2.68 -21.18
CA PHE A 395 -13.74 -2.72 -22.13
C PHE A 395 -14.22 -2.98 -23.58
#